data_86506e32567a5fb27262fa60d38e76b6
#
_entry.id   86506e32567a5fb27262fa60d38e76b6
#
_cell.length_a   1.000
_cell.length_b   1.000
_cell.length_c   1.000
_cell.angle_alpha   90.00
_cell.angle_beta   90.00
_cell.angle_gamma   90.00
#
_symmetry.space_group_name_H-M   'P 1'
#
loop_
_entity.id
_entity.type
_entity.pdbx_description
1 polymer ?
#
loop_
_entity_poly.entity_id
_entity_poly.type
_entity_poly.pdbx_seq_one_letter_code
_entity_poly.pdbx_strand_id
1 'polypeptide(L)'
;VIDAAEAERYGIVTRVVPDGEIESAALALADELCEFSPFGVFATKQVMWANLEVPNLEAAIQLENRNQIMAGLSGETEEAARAFFEKRKPRWSQARGEG
;
A
#
# COMPACT_ATOMS: atom_id res chain seq x y z
N VAL A 1 8.99 -7.31 -29.52
CA VAL A 1 9.78 -7.44 -28.27
C VAL A 1 10.17 -6.03 -27.86
N ILE A 2 9.90 -5.66 -26.63
CA ILE A 2 10.32 -4.39 -26.03
C ILE A 2 11.52 -4.66 -25.08
N ASP A 3 12.41 -3.68 -24.93
CA ASP A 3 13.49 -3.76 -23.96
C ASP A 3 13.07 -3.28 -22.56
N ALA A 4 13.97 -3.39 -21.57
CA ALA A 4 13.67 -3.02 -20.19
C ALA A 4 13.36 -1.52 -20.03
N ALA A 5 14.08 -0.66 -20.74
CA ALA A 5 13.86 0.79 -20.69
C ALA A 5 12.50 1.19 -21.30
N GLU A 6 12.10 0.53 -22.38
CA GLU A 6 10.78 0.70 -22.96
C GLU A 6 9.67 0.20 -22.03
N ALA A 7 9.89 -0.93 -21.33
CA ALA A 7 8.94 -1.46 -20.36
C ALA A 7 8.72 -0.49 -19.19
N GLU A 8 9.78 0.16 -18.69
CA GLU A 8 9.67 1.21 -17.67
C GLU A 8 8.91 2.43 -18.20
N ARG A 9 9.26 2.91 -19.39
CA ARG A 9 8.61 4.06 -20.02
C ARG A 9 7.11 3.84 -20.24
N TYR A 10 6.70 2.61 -20.56
CA TYR A 10 5.29 2.26 -20.74
C TYR A 10 4.58 1.88 -19.44
N GLY A 11 5.26 1.90 -18.29
CA GLY A 11 4.66 1.56 -17.01
C GLY A 11 4.37 0.07 -16.82
N ILE A 12 4.99 -0.81 -17.63
CA ILE A 12 4.86 -2.27 -17.50
C ILE A 12 5.65 -2.76 -16.28
N VAL A 13 6.79 -2.12 -16.01
CA VAL A 13 7.60 -2.32 -14.81
C VAL A 13 7.79 -0.99 -14.08
N THR A 14 7.95 -1.05 -12.76
CA THR A 14 8.06 0.14 -11.91
C THR A 14 9.45 0.79 -12.01
N ARG A 15 10.49 -0.04 -12.17
CA ARG A 15 11.89 0.41 -12.18
C ARG A 15 12.75 -0.57 -12.95
N VAL A 16 13.73 -0.05 -13.65
CA VAL A 16 14.83 -0.82 -14.25
C VAL A 16 16.10 -0.56 -13.45
N VAL A 17 16.83 -1.60 -13.14
CA VAL A 17 18.10 -1.56 -12.41
C VAL A 17 19.16 -2.39 -13.14
N PRO A 18 20.46 -2.15 -12.92
CA PRO A 18 21.52 -2.98 -13.48
C PRO A 18 21.38 -4.45 -13.08
N ASP A 19 21.86 -5.33 -13.95
CA ASP A 19 21.96 -6.76 -13.65
C ASP A 19 22.79 -6.96 -12.37
N GLY A 20 22.34 -7.81 -11.49
CA GLY A 20 22.96 -8.06 -10.18
C GLY A 20 22.47 -7.14 -9.05
N GLU A 21 21.70 -6.08 -9.34
CA GLU A 21 21.08 -5.21 -8.32
C GLU A 21 19.59 -5.49 -8.11
N ILE A 22 19.01 -6.42 -8.85
CA ILE A 22 17.57 -6.71 -8.82
C ILE A 22 17.12 -7.11 -7.41
N GLU A 23 17.85 -8.01 -6.77
CA GLU A 23 17.49 -8.49 -5.43
C GLU A 23 17.56 -7.39 -4.38
N SER A 24 18.64 -6.61 -4.35
CA SER A 24 18.81 -5.51 -3.41
C SER A 24 17.78 -4.40 -3.62
N ALA A 25 17.47 -4.07 -4.87
CA ALA A 25 16.44 -3.08 -5.20
C ALA A 25 15.04 -3.57 -4.84
N ALA A 26 14.75 -4.85 -5.05
CA ALA A 26 13.46 -5.44 -4.67
C ALA A 26 13.28 -5.48 -3.16
N LEU A 27 14.31 -5.86 -2.40
CA LEU A 27 14.28 -5.85 -0.93
C LEU A 27 14.11 -4.43 -0.39
N ALA A 28 14.82 -3.45 -0.95
CA ALA A 28 14.67 -2.05 -0.54
C ALA A 28 13.23 -1.54 -0.78
N LEU A 29 12.62 -1.87 -1.91
CA LEU A 29 11.22 -1.53 -2.18
C LEU A 29 10.26 -2.26 -1.22
N ALA A 30 10.53 -3.53 -0.91
CA ALA A 30 9.74 -4.28 0.06
C ALA A 30 9.81 -3.65 1.46
N ASP A 31 10.98 -3.21 1.89
CA ASP A 31 11.15 -2.51 3.17
C ASP A 31 10.38 -1.18 3.21
N GLU A 32 10.39 -0.40 2.12
CA GLU A 32 9.56 0.80 2.00
C GLU A 32 8.07 0.47 2.14
N LEU A 33 7.60 -0.61 1.50
CA LEU A 33 6.20 -1.03 1.59
C LEU A 33 5.82 -1.49 3.01
N CYS A 34 6.74 -2.09 3.74
CA CYS A 34 6.52 -2.51 5.13
C CYS A 34 6.37 -1.33 6.11
N GLU A 35 6.71 -0.11 5.72
CA GLU A 35 6.46 1.09 6.52
C GLU A 35 4.99 1.52 6.51
N PHE A 36 4.21 1.09 5.52
CA PHE A 36 2.78 1.39 5.43
C PHE A 36 1.94 0.40 6.23
N SER A 37 0.74 0.84 6.60
CA SER A 37 -0.27 -0.01 7.25
C SER A 37 -0.59 -1.22 6.36
N PRO A 38 -0.42 -2.47 6.84
CA PRO A 38 -0.77 -3.67 6.07
C PRO A 38 -2.24 -3.70 5.65
N PHE A 39 -3.15 -3.33 6.54
CA PHE A 39 -4.57 -3.20 6.21
C PHE A 39 -4.80 -2.08 5.19
N GLY A 40 -4.14 -0.94 5.36
CA GLY A 40 -4.24 0.20 4.44
C GLY A 40 -3.82 -0.16 3.02
N VAL A 41 -2.67 -0.84 2.86
CA VAL A 41 -2.20 -1.32 1.55
C VAL A 41 -3.18 -2.33 0.94
N PHE A 42 -3.63 -3.31 1.72
CA PHE A 42 -4.59 -4.31 1.27
C PHE A 42 -5.90 -3.66 0.82
N ALA A 43 -6.50 -2.82 1.66
CA ALA A 43 -7.78 -2.17 1.37
C ALA A 43 -7.70 -1.23 0.15
N THR A 44 -6.60 -0.46 0.03
CA THR A 44 -6.36 0.40 -1.13
C THR A 44 -6.33 -0.40 -2.42
N LYS A 45 -5.61 -1.51 -2.45
CA LYS A 45 -5.56 -2.38 -3.64
C LYS A 45 -6.94 -2.95 -3.98
N GLN A 46 -7.71 -3.38 -2.99
CA GLN A 46 -9.07 -3.88 -3.20
C GLN A 46 -9.98 -2.80 -3.81
N VAL A 47 -9.94 -1.59 -3.27
CA VAL A 47 -10.75 -0.48 -3.77
C VAL A 47 -10.35 -0.05 -5.17
N MET A 48 -9.04 0.02 -5.45
CA MET A 48 -8.56 0.36 -6.79
C MET A 48 -9.12 -0.60 -7.86
N TRP A 49 -9.08 -1.90 -7.62
CA TRP A 49 -9.65 -2.88 -8.54
C TRP A 49 -11.16 -2.78 -8.64
N ALA A 50 -11.86 -2.66 -7.51
CA ALA A 50 -13.31 -2.54 -7.49
C ALA A 50 -13.78 -1.28 -8.23
N ASN A 51 -13.09 -0.15 -8.09
CA ASN A 51 -13.44 1.12 -8.73
C ASN A 51 -13.31 1.11 -10.26
N LEU A 52 -12.60 0.16 -10.84
CA LEU A 52 -12.57 0.00 -12.29
C LEU A 52 -13.93 -0.43 -12.87
N GLU A 53 -14.78 -1.07 -12.06
CA GLU A 53 -16.08 -1.61 -12.46
C GLU A 53 -17.26 -0.87 -11.83
N VAL A 54 -17.01 0.13 -10.99
CA VAL A 54 -18.07 0.88 -10.31
C VAL A 54 -18.77 1.83 -11.30
N PRO A 55 -20.11 1.79 -11.37
CA PRO A 55 -20.85 2.49 -12.44
C PRO A 55 -20.92 4.01 -12.30
N ASN A 56 -20.69 4.55 -11.08
CA ASN A 56 -20.78 5.98 -10.82
C ASN A 56 -19.99 6.41 -9.60
N LEU A 57 -19.79 7.73 -9.46
CA LEU A 57 -19.00 8.33 -8.39
C LEU A 57 -19.58 8.06 -7.00
N GLU A 58 -20.90 8.07 -6.85
CA GLU A 58 -21.53 7.84 -5.55
C GLU A 58 -21.22 6.44 -5.00
N ALA A 59 -21.32 5.42 -5.84
CA ALA A 59 -20.97 4.05 -5.46
C ALA A 59 -19.47 3.92 -5.12
N ALA A 60 -18.60 4.62 -5.86
CA ALA A 60 -17.18 4.68 -5.55
C ALA A 60 -16.92 5.29 -4.16
N ILE A 61 -17.56 6.43 -3.86
CA ILE A 61 -17.44 7.09 -2.55
C ILE A 61 -17.95 6.19 -1.42
N GLN A 62 -19.06 5.50 -1.60
CA GLN A 62 -19.58 4.56 -0.58
C GLN A 62 -18.60 3.42 -0.29
N LEU A 63 -17.94 2.90 -1.32
CA LEU A 63 -16.91 1.87 -1.17
C LEU A 63 -15.69 2.39 -0.41
N GLU A 64 -15.23 3.59 -0.73
CA GLU A 64 -14.14 4.26 -0.02
C GLU A 64 -14.49 4.51 1.45
N ASN A 65 -15.69 5.04 1.72
CA ASN A 65 -16.16 5.28 3.08
C ASN A 65 -16.22 4.01 3.91
N ARG A 66 -16.70 2.91 3.35
CA ARG A 66 -16.69 1.60 4.01
C ARG A 66 -15.27 1.20 4.40
N ASN A 67 -14.32 1.34 3.49
CA ASN A 67 -12.92 1.00 3.76
C ASN A 67 -12.28 1.91 4.80
N GLN A 68 -12.63 3.19 4.83
CA GLN A 68 -12.21 4.12 5.88
C GLN A 68 -12.69 3.67 7.27
N ILE A 69 -13.96 3.26 7.38
CA ILE A 69 -14.50 2.76 8.64
C ILE A 69 -13.78 1.48 9.07
N MET A 70 -13.56 0.55 8.15
CA MET A 70 -12.83 -0.70 8.43
C MET A 70 -11.40 -0.43 8.87
N ALA A 71 -10.71 0.53 8.23
CA ALA A 71 -9.37 0.97 8.63
C ALA A 71 -9.37 1.53 10.07
N GLY A 72 -10.37 2.35 10.41
CA GLY A 72 -10.54 2.84 11.78
C GLY A 72 -10.73 1.74 12.82
N LEU A 73 -11.40 0.64 12.44
CA LEU A 73 -11.64 -0.51 13.32
C LEU A 73 -10.48 -1.50 13.40
N SER A 74 -9.51 -1.42 12.49
CA SER A 74 -8.38 -2.36 12.43
C SER A 74 -7.36 -2.18 13.57
N GLY A 75 -7.40 -1.04 14.29
CA GLY A 75 -6.38 -0.64 15.26
C GLY A 75 -5.13 -0.01 14.64
N GLU A 76 -4.91 -0.19 13.34
CA GLU A 76 -3.72 0.36 12.66
C GLU A 76 -3.78 1.89 12.54
N THR A 77 -4.97 2.48 12.42
CA THR A 77 -5.16 3.93 12.43
C THR A 77 -4.76 4.54 13.80
N GLU A 78 -5.11 3.87 14.89
CA GLU A 78 -4.71 4.30 16.23
C GLU A 78 -3.20 4.21 16.43
N GLU A 79 -2.58 3.11 15.99
CA GLU A 79 -1.13 2.96 16.04
C GLU A 79 -0.42 4.01 15.18
N ALA A 80 -0.92 4.30 13.97
CA ALA A 80 -0.39 5.35 13.12
C ALA A 80 -0.43 6.72 13.81
N ALA A 81 -1.55 7.07 14.41
CA ALA A 81 -1.70 8.32 15.16
C ALA A 81 -0.76 8.38 16.36
N ARG A 82 -0.67 7.30 17.14
CA ARG A 82 0.24 7.21 18.29
C ARG A 82 1.70 7.37 17.86
N ALA A 83 2.12 6.64 16.83
CA ALA A 83 3.47 6.72 16.28
C ALA A 83 3.82 8.13 15.79
N PHE A 84 2.85 8.81 15.14
CA PHE A 84 3.03 10.20 14.70
C PHE A 84 3.28 11.16 15.86
N PHE A 85 2.47 11.09 16.92
CA PHE A 85 2.65 11.96 18.09
C PHE A 85 3.93 11.65 18.88
N GLU A 86 4.31 10.37 18.95
CA GLU A 86 5.54 9.91 19.60
C GLU A 86 6.80 10.07 18.73
N LYS A 87 6.66 10.52 17.48
CA LYS A 87 7.74 10.72 16.50
C LYS A 87 8.58 9.45 16.29
N ARG A 88 7.93 8.30 16.20
CA ARG A 88 8.53 6.98 15.95
C ARG A 88 7.88 6.29 14.74
N LYS A 89 8.50 5.21 14.29
CA LYS A 89 7.85 4.34 13.28
C LYS A 89 6.70 3.55 13.91
N PRO A 90 5.61 3.31 13.15
CA PRO A 90 4.50 2.47 13.58
C PRO A 90 4.94 1.01 13.82
N ARG A 91 4.24 0.33 14.71
CA ARG A 91 4.43 -1.09 15.03
C ARG A 91 3.18 -1.87 14.67
N TRP A 92 3.06 -2.23 13.42
CA TRP A 92 1.83 -2.82 12.87
C TRP A 92 1.40 -4.14 13.51
N SER A 93 2.34 -4.97 13.95
CA SER A 93 2.05 -6.20 14.67
C SER A 93 1.33 -5.95 16.01
N GLN A 94 1.67 -4.88 16.70
CA GLN A 94 1.02 -4.49 17.97
C GLN A 94 -0.40 -3.97 17.74
N ALA A 95 -0.63 -3.25 16.64
CA ALA A 95 -1.96 -2.75 16.28
C ALA A 95 -2.96 -3.89 16.06
N ARG A 96 -2.50 -5.05 15.57
CA ARG A 96 -3.34 -6.23 15.34
C ARG A 96 -3.50 -7.14 16.56
N GLY A 97 -2.93 -6.78 17.71
CA GLY A 97 -2.95 -7.62 18.91
C GLY A 97 -2.09 -8.87 18.81
N GLU A 98 -1.23 -8.95 17.82
CA GLU A 98 -0.23 -10.00 17.67
C GLU A 98 0.98 -9.63 18.55
N GLY A 99 0.97 -10.11 19.76
CA GLY A 99 2.04 -9.91 20.72
C GLY A 99 3.09 -11.01 20.66
#